data_482577e9713897bd3497811e90e0c0f1
#
_entry.id   482577e9713897bd3497811e90e0c0f1
#
_cell.length_a   1.000
_cell.length_b   1.000
_cell.length_c   1.000
_cell.angle_alpha   90.00
_cell.angle_beta   90.00
_cell.angle_gamma   90.00
#
_symmetry.space_group_name_H-M   'P 1'
#
loop_
_entity.id
_entity.type
_entity.pdbx_description
1 polymer ?
#
loop_
_entity_poly.entity_id
_entity_poly.type
_entity_poly.pdbx_seq_one_letter_code
_entity_poly.pdbx_strand_id
1 'polypeptide(L)'
;QIRLVGSEMCIRDSCIRDISNFYKKLSDSQVKPVSIGGDHSITGGILRGISGKGSKLTDGQSVSLLHLDAHTDTFDNLDHFLGAKDSAAHWASFCVKEGLINAETSIQVGLRGNTRTLDWLKPSYDLGYKVVTMDEYKKLGLDQTVEKIKSTLGSKPVYITFDLDCLDPTIAPAVSNLEPGCNGFSIDEAISLI
;
A
#
# COMPACT_ATOMS: atom_id res chain seq x y z
N GLN A 1 -27.02 -13.61 11.94
CA GLN A 1 -25.68 -12.98 12.03
C GLN A 1 -24.62 -13.66 11.17
N ILE A 2 -24.48 -15.00 11.23
CA ILE A 2 -23.50 -15.77 10.43
C ILE A 2 -23.75 -15.60 8.91
N ARG A 3 -24.98 -15.46 8.49
CA ARG A 3 -25.37 -15.28 7.09
C ARG A 3 -24.97 -13.91 6.53
N LEU A 4 -25.00 -12.85 7.36
CA LEU A 4 -24.59 -11.49 6.98
C LEU A 4 -23.06 -11.41 6.82
N VAL A 5 -22.29 -11.99 7.75
CA VAL A 5 -20.82 -12.03 7.69
C VAL A 5 -20.34 -12.73 6.42
N GLY A 6 -20.94 -13.88 6.08
CA GLY A 6 -20.59 -14.59 4.83
C GLY A 6 -20.95 -13.81 3.56
N SER A 7 -22.05 -13.04 3.56
CA SER A 7 -22.43 -12.24 2.39
C SER A 7 -21.53 -11.02 2.19
N GLU A 8 -21.10 -10.36 3.27
CA GLU A 8 -20.17 -9.22 3.19
C GLU A 8 -18.77 -9.64 2.72
N MET A 9 -18.24 -10.78 3.18
CA MET A 9 -17.02 -11.38 2.64
C MET A 9 -17.13 -11.65 1.14
N CYS A 10 -18.22 -12.29 0.70
CA CYS A 10 -18.45 -12.60 -0.71
C CYS A 10 -18.54 -11.32 -1.56
N ILE A 11 -19.14 -10.26 -1.05
CA ILE A 11 -19.25 -8.97 -1.76
C ILE A 11 -17.86 -8.34 -1.91
N ARG A 12 -17.07 -8.26 -0.85
CA ARG A 12 -15.71 -7.70 -0.90
C ARG A 12 -14.82 -8.47 -1.85
N ASP A 13 -14.74 -9.79 -1.72
CA ASP A 13 -13.91 -10.63 -2.59
C ASP A 13 -14.35 -10.53 -4.06
N SER A 14 -15.65 -10.40 -4.34
CA SER A 14 -16.13 -10.17 -5.71
C SER A 14 -15.72 -8.81 -6.24
N CYS A 15 -15.80 -7.75 -5.44
CA CYS A 15 -15.36 -6.41 -5.82
C CYS A 15 -13.85 -6.38 -6.14
N ILE A 16 -13.01 -6.97 -5.30
CA ILE A 16 -11.56 -7.04 -5.55
C ILE A 16 -11.25 -7.82 -6.83
N ARG A 17 -11.95 -8.91 -7.09
CA ARG A 17 -11.82 -9.67 -8.33
C ARG A 17 -12.26 -8.87 -9.56
N ASP A 18 -13.35 -8.12 -9.46
CA ASP A 18 -13.83 -7.29 -10.57
C ASP A 18 -12.87 -6.14 -10.86
N ILE A 19 -12.28 -5.53 -9.83
CA ILE A 19 -11.18 -4.57 -9.96
C ILE A 19 -10.01 -5.24 -10.71
N SER A 20 -9.55 -6.41 -10.27
CA SER A 20 -8.45 -7.11 -10.92
C SER A 20 -8.72 -7.38 -12.40
N ASN A 21 -9.93 -7.82 -12.73
CA ASN A 21 -10.34 -8.09 -14.12
C ASN A 21 -10.38 -6.81 -14.97
N PHE A 22 -10.82 -5.70 -14.39
CA PHE A 22 -10.83 -4.41 -15.08
C PHE A 22 -9.40 -3.94 -15.37
N TYR A 23 -8.52 -3.95 -14.39
CA TYR A 23 -7.14 -3.51 -14.54
C TYR A 23 -6.31 -4.45 -15.43
N LYS A 24 -6.65 -5.74 -15.48
CA LYS A 24 -6.06 -6.65 -16.46
C LYS A 24 -6.35 -6.20 -17.90
N LYS A 25 -7.55 -5.73 -18.21
CA LYS A 25 -7.86 -5.19 -19.54
C LYS A 25 -7.04 -3.95 -19.88
N LEU A 26 -6.77 -3.09 -18.87
CA LEU A 26 -5.89 -1.93 -19.04
C LEU A 26 -4.45 -2.38 -19.32
N SER A 27 -3.97 -3.38 -18.56
CA SER A 27 -2.65 -3.98 -18.78
C SER A 27 -2.53 -4.59 -20.19
N ASP A 28 -3.54 -5.34 -20.62
CA ASP A 28 -3.58 -5.96 -21.96
C ASP A 28 -3.57 -4.90 -23.08
N SER A 29 -4.11 -3.73 -22.81
CA SER A 29 -4.12 -2.56 -23.71
C SER A 29 -2.92 -1.64 -23.51
N GLN A 30 -2.01 -1.96 -22.62
CA GLN A 30 -0.82 -1.16 -22.25
C GLN A 30 -1.16 0.28 -21.77
N VAL A 31 -2.33 0.47 -21.17
CA VAL A 31 -2.77 1.74 -20.60
C VAL A 31 -2.30 1.83 -19.14
N LYS A 32 -1.50 2.84 -18.84
CA LYS A 32 -1.06 3.13 -17.45
C LYS A 32 -2.21 3.80 -16.69
N PRO A 33 -2.72 3.20 -15.62
CA PRO A 33 -3.82 3.77 -14.86
C PRO A 33 -3.34 4.81 -13.85
N VAL A 34 -4.20 5.80 -13.60
CA VAL A 34 -4.22 6.61 -12.37
C VAL A 34 -5.53 6.28 -11.66
N SER A 35 -5.45 5.83 -10.43
CA SER A 35 -6.60 5.32 -9.68
C SER A 35 -6.90 6.22 -8.50
N ILE A 36 -8.16 6.58 -8.33
CA ILE A 36 -8.66 7.27 -7.14
C ILE A 36 -9.70 6.34 -6.53
N GLY A 37 -9.51 5.94 -5.30
CA GLY A 37 -10.35 4.94 -4.68
C GLY A 37 -10.68 5.25 -3.23
N GLY A 38 -11.35 4.30 -2.59
CA GLY A 38 -11.74 4.33 -1.20
C GLY A 38 -10.79 3.52 -0.32
N ASP A 39 -11.25 2.37 0.12
CA ASP A 39 -10.50 1.46 0.99
C ASP A 39 -9.19 0.98 0.33
N HIS A 40 -8.08 0.97 1.08
CA HIS A 40 -6.74 0.66 0.55
C HIS A 40 -6.59 -0.78 0.01
N SER A 41 -7.53 -1.68 0.31
CA SER A 41 -7.57 -3.03 -0.27
C SER A 41 -7.66 -3.05 -1.81
N ILE A 42 -8.16 -1.96 -2.43
CA ILE A 42 -8.23 -1.84 -3.89
C ILE A 42 -6.85 -1.97 -4.53
N THR A 43 -5.79 -1.53 -3.87
CA THR A 43 -4.41 -1.64 -4.36
C THR A 43 -4.02 -3.08 -4.64
N GLY A 44 -4.42 -4.03 -3.79
CA GLY A 44 -4.23 -5.46 -4.06
C GLY A 44 -4.95 -5.92 -5.33
N GLY A 45 -6.20 -5.49 -5.51
CA GLY A 45 -6.96 -5.78 -6.73
C GLY A 45 -6.32 -5.20 -8.00
N ILE A 46 -5.85 -3.95 -7.92
CA ILE A 46 -5.16 -3.27 -9.02
C ILE A 46 -3.88 -4.02 -9.40
N LEU A 47 -3.02 -4.31 -8.44
CA LEU A 47 -1.74 -4.98 -8.68
C LEU A 47 -1.89 -6.36 -9.27
N ARG A 48 -2.91 -7.13 -8.89
CA ARG A 48 -3.24 -8.43 -9.53
C ARG A 48 -3.59 -8.28 -11.01
N GLY A 49 -4.07 -7.12 -11.43
CA GLY A 49 -4.36 -6.82 -12.84
C GLY A 49 -3.18 -6.32 -13.65
N ILE A 50 -2.25 -5.58 -13.02
CA ILE A 50 -1.22 -4.82 -13.75
C ILE A 50 0.22 -5.24 -13.45
N SER A 51 0.47 -6.12 -12.51
CA SER A 51 1.82 -6.52 -12.07
C SER A 51 2.03 -8.03 -12.16
N GLY A 52 3.30 -8.45 -12.18
CA GLY A 52 3.68 -9.86 -12.13
C GLY A 52 3.38 -10.63 -13.42
N LYS A 53 3.41 -11.96 -13.29
CA LYS A 53 3.28 -12.88 -14.42
C LYS A 53 1.99 -12.63 -15.22
N GLY A 54 2.16 -12.37 -16.52
CA GLY A 54 1.05 -12.13 -17.45
C GLY A 54 0.65 -10.65 -17.60
N SER A 55 1.26 -9.73 -16.87
CA SER A 55 1.09 -8.30 -17.09
C SER A 55 1.88 -7.82 -18.31
N LYS A 56 1.24 -7.10 -19.21
CA LYS A 56 1.91 -6.43 -20.33
C LYS A 56 2.50 -5.07 -19.93
N LEU A 57 1.99 -4.44 -18.86
CA LEU A 57 2.51 -3.16 -18.37
C LEU A 57 3.87 -3.30 -17.69
N THR A 58 4.15 -4.45 -17.10
CA THR A 58 5.41 -4.71 -16.39
C THR A 58 6.27 -5.78 -17.07
N ASP A 59 5.92 -6.20 -18.29
CA ASP A 59 6.57 -7.31 -18.99
C ASP A 59 6.72 -8.58 -18.13
N GLY A 60 5.67 -8.86 -17.35
CA GLY A 60 5.63 -10.01 -16.45
C GLY A 60 6.44 -9.85 -15.16
N GLN A 61 7.04 -8.70 -14.91
CA GLN A 61 7.83 -8.43 -13.71
C GLN A 61 6.96 -7.96 -12.54
N SER A 62 7.40 -8.23 -11.31
CA SER A 62 6.88 -7.57 -10.13
C SER A 62 7.28 -6.10 -10.11
N VAL A 63 6.43 -5.25 -9.55
CA VAL A 63 6.74 -3.83 -9.35
C VAL A 63 7.57 -3.60 -8.09
N SER A 64 8.35 -2.52 -8.08
CA SER A 64 8.80 -1.86 -6.85
C SER A 64 7.66 -0.98 -6.34
N LEU A 65 7.46 -0.92 -5.03
CA LEU A 65 6.40 -0.14 -4.40
C LEU A 65 6.95 1.09 -3.70
N LEU A 66 6.42 2.27 -4.03
CA LEU A 66 6.48 3.43 -3.16
C LEU A 66 5.14 3.51 -2.41
N HIS A 67 5.16 3.27 -1.11
CA HIS A 67 3.99 3.24 -0.25
C HIS A 67 4.03 4.41 0.74
N LEU A 68 3.21 5.41 0.49
CA LEU A 68 3.01 6.58 1.37
C LEU A 68 1.76 6.32 2.20
N ASP A 69 1.93 6.14 3.52
CA ASP A 69 0.88 5.69 4.41
C ASP A 69 1.26 5.94 5.88
N ALA A 70 0.30 6.07 6.76
CA ALA A 70 0.52 5.99 8.20
C ALA A 70 0.71 4.55 8.70
N HIS A 71 0.28 3.55 7.91
CA HIS A 71 0.24 2.13 8.26
C HIS A 71 1.15 1.28 7.37
N THR A 72 1.43 0.05 7.79
CA THR A 72 2.27 -0.88 7.01
C THR A 72 1.49 -1.70 6.00
N ASP A 73 0.21 -1.99 6.27
CA ASP A 73 -0.66 -2.88 5.50
C ASP A 73 -0.06 -4.27 5.22
N THR A 74 0.87 -4.69 6.05
CA THR A 74 1.64 -5.93 5.90
C THR A 74 1.25 -7.02 6.90
N PHE A 75 0.16 -6.85 7.62
CA PHE A 75 -0.32 -7.89 8.52
C PHE A 75 -0.83 -9.09 7.71
N ASP A 76 -0.55 -10.31 8.19
CA ASP A 76 -0.96 -11.54 7.53
C ASP A 76 -1.51 -12.61 8.48
N ASN A 77 -1.37 -12.40 9.77
CA ASN A 77 -1.75 -13.32 10.84
C ASN A 77 -2.77 -12.74 11.83
N LEU A 78 -3.30 -11.56 11.54
CA LEU A 78 -4.39 -10.99 12.31
C LEU A 78 -5.73 -11.37 11.70
N ASP A 79 -6.63 -11.86 12.54
CA ASP A 79 -8.03 -12.02 12.13
C ASP A 79 -8.60 -10.64 11.80
N HIS A 80 -8.86 -10.43 10.53
CA HIS A 80 -9.51 -9.20 10.11
C HIS A 80 -10.98 -9.22 10.53
N PHE A 81 -11.53 -8.05 10.82
CA PHE A 81 -12.95 -7.88 11.06
C PHE A 81 -13.75 -8.53 9.91
N LEU A 82 -14.69 -9.41 10.26
CA LEU A 82 -15.50 -10.21 9.34
C LEU A 82 -14.74 -11.29 8.55
N GLY A 83 -13.47 -11.58 8.87
CA GLY A 83 -12.69 -12.65 8.24
C GLY A 83 -12.28 -12.38 6.79
N ALA A 84 -12.35 -11.13 6.31
CA ALA A 84 -11.97 -10.77 4.95
C ALA A 84 -10.46 -10.95 4.75
N LYS A 85 -10.08 -11.72 3.72
CA LYS A 85 -8.68 -11.93 3.35
C LYS A 85 -8.09 -10.71 2.64
N ASP A 86 -8.83 -10.15 1.70
CA ASP A 86 -8.46 -8.95 0.96
C ASP A 86 -8.90 -7.71 1.72
N SER A 87 -8.10 -7.24 2.66
CA SER A 87 -8.38 -6.04 3.46
C SER A 87 -7.29 -5.00 3.31
N ALA A 88 -7.59 -3.76 3.71
CA ALA A 88 -6.62 -2.68 3.75
C ALA A 88 -5.36 -3.07 4.54
N ALA A 89 -5.50 -3.75 5.67
CA ALA A 89 -4.38 -4.11 6.53
C ALA A 89 -3.46 -5.23 6.00
N HIS A 90 -3.84 -5.93 4.91
CA HIS A 90 -3.18 -7.17 4.48
C HIS A 90 -2.65 -7.14 3.05
N TRP A 91 -3.14 -6.24 2.20
CA TRP A 91 -2.86 -6.28 0.76
C TRP A 91 -1.36 -6.27 0.43
N ALA A 92 -0.56 -5.48 1.16
CA ALA A 92 0.86 -5.35 0.87
C ALA A 92 1.64 -6.65 1.13
N SER A 93 1.27 -7.41 2.18
CA SER A 93 1.88 -8.73 2.44
C SER A 93 1.44 -9.77 1.41
N PHE A 94 0.16 -9.80 1.05
CA PHE A 94 -0.33 -10.76 0.05
C PHE A 94 0.25 -10.51 -1.33
N CYS A 95 0.34 -9.25 -1.76
CA CYS A 95 0.95 -8.91 -3.05
C CYS A 95 2.42 -9.32 -3.16
N VAL A 96 3.19 -9.27 -2.07
CA VAL A 96 4.56 -9.81 -2.04
C VAL A 96 4.53 -11.33 -2.19
N LYS A 97 3.69 -12.03 -1.42
CA LYS A 97 3.57 -13.50 -1.48
C LYS A 97 3.06 -14.00 -2.83
N GLU A 98 2.24 -13.22 -3.50
CA GLU A 98 1.74 -13.50 -4.86
C GLU A 98 2.77 -13.16 -5.97
N GLY A 99 3.91 -12.56 -5.61
CA GLY A 99 4.96 -12.17 -6.58
C GLY A 99 4.60 -10.93 -7.41
N LEU A 100 3.68 -10.10 -6.93
CA LEU A 100 3.27 -8.85 -7.58
C LEU A 100 4.14 -7.67 -7.17
N ILE A 101 4.69 -7.69 -5.97
CA ILE A 101 5.60 -6.68 -5.42
C ILE A 101 6.94 -7.33 -5.11
N ASN A 102 8.02 -6.67 -5.47
CA ASN A 102 9.34 -6.98 -4.96
C ASN A 102 9.63 -6.11 -3.73
N ALA A 103 9.47 -6.68 -2.54
CA ALA A 103 9.64 -5.94 -1.30
C ALA A 103 11.05 -5.39 -1.09
N GLU A 104 12.10 -6.10 -1.55
CA GLU A 104 13.49 -5.66 -1.39
C GLU A 104 13.82 -4.37 -2.14
N THR A 105 13.07 -4.09 -3.21
CA THR A 105 13.18 -2.85 -3.99
C THR A 105 12.01 -1.91 -3.72
N SER A 106 11.31 -2.08 -2.61
CA SER A 106 10.13 -1.31 -2.21
C SER A 106 10.36 -0.58 -0.89
N ILE A 107 9.70 0.55 -0.73
CA ILE A 107 9.84 1.40 0.44
C ILE A 107 8.49 1.90 0.93
N GLN A 108 8.30 1.87 2.24
CA GLN A 108 7.16 2.42 2.96
C GLN A 108 7.61 3.69 3.70
N VAL A 109 6.88 4.79 3.52
CA VAL A 109 7.29 6.11 4.02
C VAL A 109 6.11 6.78 4.72
N GLY A 110 6.36 7.33 5.91
CA GLY A 110 5.35 8.05 6.69
C GLY A 110 4.72 7.25 7.82
N LEU A 111 5.19 6.03 8.04
CA LEU A 111 4.61 5.12 9.03
C LEU A 111 4.64 5.71 10.44
N ARG A 112 3.47 5.82 11.06
CA ARG A 112 3.30 6.34 12.42
C ARG A 112 2.08 5.80 13.14
N GLY A 113 1.30 4.96 12.43
CA GLY A 113 -0.03 4.58 12.80
C GLY A 113 -0.17 3.84 14.12
N ASN A 114 -1.40 3.67 14.53
CA ASN A 114 -1.77 2.95 15.73
C ASN A 114 -1.31 1.48 15.65
N THR A 115 -0.50 1.09 16.60
CA THR A 115 0.17 -0.21 16.59
C THR A 115 -0.52 -1.18 17.55
N ARG A 116 -0.77 -2.40 17.09
CA ARG A 116 -1.34 -3.46 17.94
C ARG A 116 -0.28 -4.20 18.76
N THR A 117 0.99 -4.10 18.33
CA THR A 117 2.12 -4.80 18.93
C THR A 117 3.33 -3.88 19.02
N LEU A 118 4.27 -4.16 19.92
CA LEU A 118 5.49 -3.36 20.04
C LEU A 118 6.43 -3.50 18.82
N ASP A 119 6.33 -4.60 18.12
CA ASP A 119 7.14 -4.94 16.94
C ASP A 119 6.34 -4.80 15.63
N TRP A 120 5.45 -3.83 15.57
CA TRP A 120 4.50 -3.61 14.48
C TRP A 120 5.14 -3.42 13.09
N LEU A 121 6.39 -2.98 13.02
CA LEU A 121 7.16 -2.87 11.78
C LEU A 121 7.77 -4.20 11.33
N LYS A 122 7.83 -5.19 12.22
CA LYS A 122 8.47 -6.47 11.94
C LYS A 122 7.92 -7.17 10.69
N PRO A 123 6.59 -7.23 10.45
CA PRO A 123 6.06 -7.82 9.22
C PRO A 123 6.62 -7.19 7.94
N SER A 124 6.80 -5.87 7.90
CA SER A 124 7.39 -5.18 6.75
C SER A 124 8.86 -5.55 6.56
N TYR A 125 9.63 -5.57 7.63
CA TYR A 125 11.05 -5.97 7.56
C TYR A 125 11.23 -7.44 7.18
N ASP A 126 10.41 -8.34 7.71
CA ASP A 126 10.45 -9.77 7.39
C ASP A 126 10.14 -10.05 5.91
N LEU A 127 9.32 -9.21 5.28
CA LEU A 127 9.01 -9.26 3.85
C LEU A 127 10.13 -8.65 2.99
N GLY A 128 11.02 -7.83 3.56
CA GLY A 128 12.12 -7.18 2.87
C GLY A 128 11.92 -5.69 2.54
N TYR A 129 10.79 -5.09 2.94
CA TYR A 129 10.55 -3.66 2.72
C TYR A 129 11.60 -2.79 3.41
N LYS A 130 11.99 -1.70 2.75
CA LYS A 130 12.61 -0.57 3.43
C LYS A 130 11.52 0.28 4.07
N VAL A 131 11.84 0.83 5.23
CA VAL A 131 10.89 1.61 6.02
C VAL A 131 11.50 2.96 6.36
N VAL A 132 10.69 4.00 6.28
CA VAL A 132 10.96 5.34 6.82
C VAL A 132 9.74 5.74 7.65
N THR A 133 9.85 5.66 8.96
CA THR A 133 8.82 6.18 9.86
C THR A 133 8.78 7.71 9.82
N MET A 134 7.67 8.32 10.30
CA MET A 134 7.61 9.80 10.41
C MET A 134 8.73 10.36 11.30
N ASP A 135 9.11 9.66 12.36
CA ASP A 135 10.23 10.08 13.22
C ASP A 135 11.57 10.02 12.48
N GLU A 136 11.76 9.03 11.62
CA GLU A 136 12.95 8.90 10.78
C GLU A 136 12.95 9.97 9.68
N TYR A 137 11.80 10.20 9.03
CA TYR A 137 11.64 11.27 8.04
C TYR A 137 11.99 12.65 8.61
N LYS A 138 11.53 12.97 9.83
CA LYS A 138 11.84 14.24 10.49
C LYS A 138 13.33 14.42 10.78
N LYS A 139 14.07 13.33 10.97
CA LYS A 139 15.53 13.36 11.17
C LYS A 139 16.29 13.50 9.86
N LEU A 140 15.84 12.79 8.82
CA LEU A 140 16.47 12.79 7.50
C LEU A 140 16.16 14.08 6.72
N GLY A 141 14.94 14.57 6.82
CA GLY A 141 14.41 15.61 5.96
C GLY A 141 14.03 15.09 4.56
N LEU A 142 13.46 16.00 3.76
CA LEU A 142 12.92 15.67 2.44
C LEU A 142 13.99 15.14 1.49
N ASP A 143 15.10 15.86 1.33
CA ASP A 143 16.11 15.53 0.31
C ASP A 143 16.71 14.14 0.53
N GLN A 144 17.10 13.81 1.77
CA GLN A 144 17.68 12.49 2.06
C GLN A 144 16.64 11.38 1.95
N THR A 145 15.37 11.66 2.26
CA THR A 145 14.29 10.70 2.07
C THR A 145 14.05 10.42 0.58
N VAL A 146 14.04 11.45 -0.26
CA VAL A 146 13.92 11.30 -1.72
C VAL A 146 15.09 10.48 -2.28
N GLU A 147 16.32 10.73 -1.85
CA GLU A 147 17.48 9.92 -2.28
C GLU A 147 17.37 8.46 -1.80
N LYS A 148 16.88 8.23 -0.59
CA LYS A 148 16.62 6.87 -0.09
C LYS A 148 15.53 6.16 -0.89
N ILE A 149 14.46 6.87 -1.28
CA ILE A 149 13.40 6.36 -2.17
C ILE A 149 14.01 5.96 -3.51
N LYS A 150 14.69 6.88 -4.20
CA LYS A 150 15.30 6.63 -5.52
C LYS A 150 16.27 5.46 -5.51
N SER A 151 17.15 5.42 -4.52
CA SER A 151 18.14 4.34 -4.39
C SER A 151 17.50 2.98 -4.13
N THR A 152 16.35 2.94 -3.41
CA THR A 152 15.62 1.71 -3.13
C THR A 152 14.87 1.21 -4.36
N LEU A 153 14.11 2.09 -5.03
CA LEU A 153 13.23 1.71 -6.16
C LEU A 153 14.04 1.30 -7.40
N GLY A 154 15.20 1.91 -7.62
CA GLY A 154 16.04 1.62 -8.77
C GLY A 154 15.36 1.94 -10.10
N SER A 155 15.58 1.08 -11.12
CA SER A 155 15.09 1.28 -12.50
C SER A 155 13.94 0.34 -12.90
N LYS A 156 13.37 -0.41 -11.95
CA LYS A 156 12.27 -1.33 -12.23
C LYS A 156 10.93 -0.58 -12.37
N PRO A 157 9.90 -1.22 -12.93
CA PRO A 157 8.56 -0.67 -12.89
C PRO A 157 8.16 -0.32 -11.45
N VAL A 158 7.68 0.90 -11.24
CA VAL A 158 7.28 1.39 -9.92
C VAL A 158 5.76 1.56 -9.88
N TYR A 159 5.14 1.08 -8.83
CA TYR A 159 3.77 1.43 -8.45
C TYR A 159 3.83 2.37 -7.25
N ILE A 160 3.12 3.50 -7.35
CA ILE A 160 2.99 4.45 -6.24
C ILE A 160 1.60 4.27 -5.66
N THR A 161 1.52 4.06 -4.35
CA THR A 161 0.26 4.09 -3.60
C THR A 161 0.36 5.16 -2.52
N PHE A 162 -0.72 5.91 -2.38
CA PHE A 162 -0.81 7.04 -1.49
C PHE A 162 -2.10 6.94 -0.68
N ASP A 163 -1.98 6.59 0.60
CA ASP A 163 -3.09 6.71 1.54
C ASP A 163 -3.14 8.13 2.10
N LEU A 164 -4.34 8.71 2.11
CA LEU A 164 -4.54 10.07 2.60
C LEU A 164 -4.25 10.22 4.10
N ASP A 165 -4.25 9.14 4.84
CA ASP A 165 -3.93 9.18 6.27
C ASP A 165 -2.42 9.35 6.56
N CYS A 166 -1.55 9.29 5.54
CA CYS A 166 -0.16 9.72 5.66
C CYS A 166 -0.04 11.23 5.89
N LEU A 167 -1.04 12.01 5.48
CA LEU A 167 -1.11 13.45 5.73
C LEU A 167 -1.42 13.75 7.21
N ASP A 168 -1.07 14.96 7.63
CA ASP A 168 -1.43 15.43 8.96
C ASP A 168 -2.96 15.44 9.13
N PRO A 169 -3.52 14.95 10.27
CA PRO A 169 -4.96 14.93 10.50
C PRO A 169 -5.66 16.29 10.41
N THR A 170 -4.93 17.39 10.61
CA THR A 170 -5.48 18.74 10.44
C THR A 170 -5.71 19.10 8.97
N ILE A 171 -5.01 18.41 8.07
CA ILE A 171 -5.12 18.59 6.61
C ILE A 171 -6.13 17.61 6.02
N ALA A 172 -6.09 16.34 6.47
CA ALA A 172 -6.96 15.27 6.01
C ALA A 172 -7.86 14.72 7.13
N PRO A 173 -8.82 15.49 7.67
CA PRO A 173 -9.62 15.08 8.82
C PRO A 173 -10.70 14.04 8.51
N ALA A 174 -10.95 13.74 7.24
CA ALA A 174 -12.00 12.84 6.79
C ALA A 174 -11.50 11.43 6.43
N VAL A 175 -10.27 11.09 6.76
CA VAL A 175 -9.75 9.72 6.59
C VAL A 175 -10.33 8.75 7.61
N SER A 176 -10.36 7.46 7.29
CA SER A 176 -10.95 6.44 8.16
C SER A 176 -10.17 6.23 9.46
N ASN A 177 -8.85 6.39 9.42
CA ASN A 177 -7.96 6.22 10.55
C ASN A 177 -7.19 7.53 10.80
N LEU A 178 -7.72 8.35 11.69
CA LEU A 178 -6.97 9.49 12.20
C LEU A 178 -5.89 9.01 13.18
N GLU A 179 -4.65 9.36 12.91
CA GLU A 179 -3.53 9.05 13.80
C GLU A 179 -3.21 10.29 14.66
N PRO A 180 -3.87 10.45 15.82
CA PRO A 180 -3.82 11.67 16.62
C PRO A 180 -2.42 11.88 17.24
N GLY A 181 -2.02 13.14 17.29
CA GLY A 181 -0.77 13.55 17.94
C GLY A 181 0.50 13.30 17.14
N CYS A 182 0.40 12.85 15.94
CA CYS A 182 1.54 12.39 15.16
C CYS A 182 1.73 13.18 13.88
N ASN A 183 1.88 14.44 13.88
CA ASN A 183 2.33 15.23 12.73
C ASN A 183 2.59 14.40 11.45
N GLY A 184 1.57 14.22 10.62
CA GLY A 184 1.69 13.61 9.30
C GLY A 184 2.41 14.53 8.32
N PHE A 185 2.47 14.16 7.05
CA PHE A 185 3.01 15.02 6.01
C PHE A 185 2.13 16.23 5.78
N SER A 186 2.75 17.38 5.49
CA SER A 186 2.08 18.48 4.80
C SER A 186 1.80 18.08 3.34
N ILE A 187 0.92 18.82 2.67
CA ILE A 187 0.65 18.61 1.24
C ILE A 187 1.92 18.79 0.40
N ASP A 188 2.69 19.82 0.68
CA ASP A 188 3.91 20.14 -0.09
C ASP A 188 4.99 19.05 0.09
N GLU A 189 5.15 18.52 1.30
CA GLU A 189 6.06 17.38 1.55
C GLU A 189 5.59 16.14 0.79
N ALA A 190 4.31 15.80 0.89
CA ALA A 190 3.75 14.63 0.23
C ALA A 190 3.89 14.68 -1.29
N ILE A 191 3.60 15.84 -1.91
CA ILE A 191 3.79 16.07 -3.35
C ILE A 191 5.27 15.93 -3.74
N SER A 192 6.17 16.41 -2.89
CA SER A 192 7.61 16.37 -3.16
C SER A 192 8.22 14.97 -3.05
N LEU A 193 7.53 14.03 -2.40
CA LEU A 193 7.95 12.63 -2.26
C LEU A 193 7.51 11.76 -3.45
N ILE A 194 6.60 12.22 -4.30
CA ILE A 194 6.06 11.54 -5.48
C ILE A 194 6.78 12.02 -6.75
#